data_28d0d5855d568862bd2f814aff7e77ef
#
_entry.id   28d0d5855d568862bd2f814aff7e77ef
#
_cell.length_a   1.000
_cell.length_b   1.000
_cell.length_c   1.000
_cell.angle_alpha   90.00
_cell.angle_beta   90.00
_cell.angle_gamma   90.00
#
_symmetry.space_group_name_H-M   'P 1'
#
loop_
_entity.id
_entity.type
_entity.pdbx_description
1 polymer ?
#
loop_
_entity_poly.entity_id
_entity_poly.type
_entity_poly.pdbx_seq_one_letter_code
_entity_poly.pdbx_strand_id
1 'polypeptide(L)'
;MILNNAIIEDLKGKSGLLFDKAGDFSILSSLIFDETGRTIGVTTLKRLFYYIKDDRKASEYTLNTIALYVGYKSWEEYSASKNLVSDWGFDDDTLYIHALELNTKITIQYLNRKLTFVVVEHEGKNYLKVVLCENSSLHVNDLLLVYRIRKGEMLEAEKVIRGESIGNYKTHGEILNIELSKS
;
A
#
# COMPACT_ATOMS: atom_id res chain seq x y z
N MET A 1 8.59 0.94 3.80
CA MET A 1 8.05 -0.17 2.98
C MET A 1 9.21 -1.07 2.64
N ILE A 2 9.13 -2.28 3.04
CA ILE A 2 10.11 -3.33 2.74
C ILE A 2 9.67 -3.97 1.42
N LEU A 3 10.61 -4.32 0.55
CA LEU A 3 10.28 -5.11 -0.63
C LEU A 3 9.78 -6.49 -0.19
N ASN A 4 8.79 -7.01 -0.90
CA ASN A 4 8.33 -8.36 -0.64
C ASN A 4 9.36 -9.42 -1.13
N ASN A 5 9.17 -10.65 -0.68
CA ASN A 5 10.10 -11.73 -1.02
C ASN A 5 10.17 -12.00 -2.52
N ALA A 6 9.08 -11.84 -3.27
CA ALA A 6 9.06 -12.10 -4.71
C ALA A 6 10.01 -11.17 -5.47
N ILE A 7 9.97 -9.86 -5.23
CA ILE A 7 10.88 -8.92 -5.90
C ILE A 7 12.33 -9.09 -5.42
N ILE A 8 12.54 -9.43 -4.16
CA ILE A 8 13.88 -9.72 -3.63
C ILE A 8 14.49 -10.93 -4.36
N GLU A 9 13.73 -12.00 -4.54
CA GLU A 9 14.20 -13.19 -5.28
C GLU A 9 14.42 -12.88 -6.77
N ASP A 10 13.56 -12.08 -7.40
CA ASP A 10 13.79 -11.64 -8.79
C ASP A 10 15.05 -10.77 -8.93
N LEU A 11 15.31 -9.89 -7.95
CA LEU A 11 16.53 -9.08 -7.91
C LEU A 11 17.79 -9.94 -7.68
N LYS A 12 17.72 -10.93 -6.80
CA LYS A 12 18.80 -11.92 -6.61
C LYS A 12 19.07 -12.71 -7.88
N GLY A 13 18.00 -13.22 -8.50
CA GLY A 13 18.09 -14.01 -9.72
C GLY A 13 18.71 -13.23 -10.88
N LYS A 14 18.33 -11.97 -11.07
CA LYS A 14 18.86 -11.13 -12.15
C LYS A 14 20.25 -10.60 -11.87
N SER A 15 20.54 -10.13 -10.66
CA SER A 15 21.83 -9.53 -10.31
C SER A 15 22.90 -10.55 -9.94
N GLY A 16 22.53 -11.74 -9.51
CA GLY A 16 23.44 -12.74 -8.94
C GLY A 16 23.95 -12.38 -7.55
N LEU A 17 23.39 -11.35 -6.90
CA LEU A 17 23.78 -10.88 -5.57
C LEU A 17 22.92 -11.55 -4.49
N LEU A 18 23.49 -11.79 -3.33
CA LEU A 18 22.80 -12.40 -2.19
C LEU A 18 22.23 -11.36 -1.21
N PHE A 19 22.73 -10.11 -1.26
CA PHE A 19 22.37 -9.00 -0.37
C PHE A 19 22.68 -9.25 1.12
N ASP A 20 23.68 -10.10 1.37
CA ASP A 20 24.21 -10.38 2.71
C ASP A 20 25.33 -9.40 3.12
N LYS A 21 25.87 -8.63 2.18
CA LYS A 21 26.94 -7.67 2.38
C LYS A 21 26.53 -6.25 1.98
N ALA A 22 27.03 -5.27 2.72
CA ALA A 22 26.77 -3.87 2.44
C ALA A 22 27.21 -3.43 1.02
N GLY A 23 28.24 -4.06 0.49
CA GLY A 23 28.79 -3.79 -0.87
C GLY A 23 27.85 -4.20 -2.00
N ASP A 24 27.00 -5.22 -1.78
CA ASP A 24 26.05 -5.71 -2.79
C ASP A 24 25.08 -4.63 -3.23
N PHE A 25 24.71 -3.72 -2.33
CA PHE A 25 23.79 -2.61 -2.65
C PHE A 25 24.44 -1.56 -3.55
N SER A 26 25.75 -1.36 -3.46
CA SER A 26 26.48 -0.48 -4.39
C SER A 26 26.56 -1.11 -5.78
N ILE A 27 26.78 -2.41 -5.86
CA ILE A 27 26.79 -3.17 -7.11
C ILE A 27 25.39 -3.13 -7.74
N LEU A 28 24.34 -3.41 -6.96
CA LEU A 28 22.95 -3.35 -7.45
C LEU A 28 22.60 -1.96 -7.98
N SER A 29 22.98 -0.88 -7.29
CA SER A 29 22.75 0.50 -7.75
C SER A 29 23.37 0.75 -9.13
N SER A 30 24.61 0.25 -9.35
CA SER A 30 25.28 0.36 -10.64
C SER A 30 24.60 -0.48 -11.73
N LEU A 31 24.22 -1.72 -11.42
CA LEU A 31 23.51 -2.60 -12.37
C LEU A 31 22.15 -2.02 -12.79
N ILE A 32 21.41 -1.43 -11.85
CA ILE A 32 20.16 -0.75 -12.14
C ILE A 32 20.38 0.44 -13.08
N PHE A 33 21.39 1.25 -12.82
CA PHE A 33 21.74 2.38 -13.68
C PHE A 33 22.15 1.92 -15.08
N ASP A 34 23.00 0.93 -15.21
CA ASP A 34 23.46 0.41 -16.48
C ASP A 34 22.32 -0.12 -17.34
N GLU A 35 21.33 -0.77 -16.74
CA GLU A 35 20.20 -1.36 -17.45
C GLU A 35 19.06 -0.37 -17.74
N THR A 36 18.76 0.51 -16.79
CA THR A 36 17.55 1.37 -16.87
C THR A 36 17.87 2.84 -17.17
N GLY A 37 19.12 3.27 -17.05
CA GLY A 37 19.52 4.68 -17.09
C GLY A 37 19.00 5.50 -15.88
N ARG A 38 18.45 4.82 -14.85
CA ARG A 38 17.88 5.46 -13.66
C ARG A 38 18.70 5.15 -12.43
N THR A 39 18.82 6.10 -11.53
CA THR A 39 19.62 5.96 -10.31
C THR A 39 18.72 5.68 -9.10
N ILE A 40 19.07 4.66 -8.33
CA ILE A 40 18.56 4.45 -6.97
C ILE A 40 19.76 4.50 -6.01
N GLY A 41 19.69 5.40 -5.02
CA GLY A 41 20.76 5.55 -4.04
C GLY A 41 20.93 4.29 -3.17
N VAL A 42 22.20 3.97 -2.84
CA VAL A 42 22.56 2.81 -2.02
C VAL A 42 21.83 2.76 -0.69
N THR A 43 21.67 3.91 -0.04
CA THR A 43 20.91 4.02 1.22
C THR A 43 19.43 3.65 1.04
N THR A 44 18.82 4.05 -0.09
CA THR A 44 17.45 3.67 -0.42
C THR A 44 17.33 2.17 -0.60
N LEU A 45 18.24 1.54 -1.34
CA LEU A 45 18.27 0.09 -1.51
C LEU A 45 18.43 -0.64 -0.17
N LYS A 46 19.35 -0.21 0.68
CA LYS A 46 19.54 -0.79 2.02
C LYS A 46 18.25 -0.72 2.88
N ARG A 47 17.47 0.36 2.77
CA ARG A 47 16.19 0.48 3.46
C ARG A 47 15.15 -0.48 2.91
N LEU A 48 15.04 -0.59 1.59
CA LEU A 48 14.06 -1.44 0.94
C LEU A 48 14.26 -2.92 1.25
N PHE A 49 15.51 -3.33 1.44
CA PHE A 49 15.88 -4.69 1.84
C PHE A 49 15.92 -4.89 3.37
N TYR A 50 15.50 -3.87 4.15
CA TYR A 50 15.58 -3.90 5.60
C TYR A 50 16.99 -4.08 6.18
N TYR A 51 18.01 -3.79 5.40
CA TYR A 51 19.40 -3.77 5.87
C TYR A 51 19.67 -2.58 6.83
N ILE A 52 18.92 -1.49 6.65
CA ILE A 52 18.84 -0.34 7.55
C ILE A 52 17.38 -0.18 7.96
N LYS A 53 17.12 -0.10 9.27
CA LYS A 53 15.77 0.14 9.79
C LYS A 53 15.35 1.58 9.48
N ASP A 54 14.34 1.72 8.63
CA ASP A 54 13.76 3.01 8.26
C ASP A 54 12.34 2.77 7.69
N ASP A 55 11.36 3.44 8.25
CA ASP A 55 9.94 3.22 7.91
C ASP A 55 9.44 4.12 6.76
N ARG A 56 10.32 4.87 6.10
CA ARG A 56 9.96 5.69 4.94
C ARG A 56 9.49 4.83 3.78
N LYS A 57 8.40 5.25 3.14
CA LYS A 57 7.87 4.58 1.95
C LYS A 57 8.80 4.79 0.75
N ALA A 58 8.89 3.78 -0.11
CA ALA A 58 9.52 3.93 -1.42
C ALA A 58 8.70 4.88 -2.29
N SER A 59 9.38 5.73 -3.05
CA SER A 59 8.72 6.57 -4.05
C SER A 59 8.27 5.71 -5.24
N GLU A 60 7.26 6.20 -5.95
CA GLU A 60 6.81 5.58 -7.21
C GLU A 60 7.96 5.45 -8.22
N TYR A 61 8.82 6.47 -8.32
CA TYR A 61 10.04 6.43 -9.14
C TYR A 61 10.92 5.23 -8.79
N THR A 62 11.17 4.99 -7.50
CA THR A 62 12.01 3.89 -7.02
C THR A 62 11.39 2.53 -7.37
N LEU A 63 10.10 2.36 -7.13
CA LEU A 63 9.39 1.10 -7.41
C LEU A 63 9.33 0.82 -8.92
N ASN A 64 9.02 1.83 -9.74
CA ASN A 64 9.04 1.68 -11.20
C ASN A 64 10.44 1.40 -11.74
N THR A 65 11.49 1.99 -11.17
CA THR A 65 12.87 1.70 -11.56
C THR A 65 13.27 0.27 -11.25
N ILE A 66 12.88 -0.26 -10.10
CA ILE A 66 13.10 -1.67 -9.74
C ILE A 66 12.35 -2.59 -10.71
N ALA A 67 11.09 -2.28 -11.00
CA ALA A 67 10.28 -3.04 -11.95
C ALA A 67 10.91 -3.07 -13.35
N LEU A 68 11.39 -1.93 -13.85
CA LEU A 68 12.12 -1.83 -15.11
C LEU A 68 13.37 -2.72 -15.11
N TYR A 69 14.15 -2.70 -14.04
CA TYR A 69 15.35 -3.52 -13.93
C TYR A 69 15.06 -5.03 -14.03
N VAL A 70 13.98 -5.51 -13.44
CA VAL A 70 13.56 -6.92 -13.51
C VAL A 70 12.74 -7.25 -14.77
N GLY A 71 12.58 -6.31 -15.71
CA GLY A 71 12.02 -6.57 -17.04
C GLY A 71 10.54 -6.22 -17.22
N TYR A 72 9.96 -5.43 -16.35
CA TYR A 72 8.58 -4.94 -16.44
C TYR A 72 8.54 -3.45 -16.78
N LYS A 73 7.45 -2.99 -17.37
CA LYS A 73 7.28 -1.58 -17.78
C LYS A 73 7.00 -0.64 -16.60
N SER A 74 6.37 -1.17 -15.54
CA SER A 74 6.00 -0.42 -14.36
C SER A 74 5.89 -1.32 -13.14
N TRP A 75 5.84 -0.72 -11.95
CA TRP A 75 5.54 -1.44 -10.72
C TRP A 75 4.15 -2.05 -10.71
N GLU A 76 3.19 -1.38 -11.32
CA GLU A 76 1.82 -1.87 -11.49
C GLU A 76 1.78 -3.16 -12.31
N GLU A 77 2.48 -3.18 -13.46
CA GLU A 77 2.59 -4.38 -14.32
C GLU A 77 3.28 -5.53 -13.58
N TYR A 78 4.37 -5.25 -12.87
CA TYR A 78 5.07 -6.24 -12.04
C TYR A 78 4.12 -6.81 -10.99
N SER A 79 3.45 -5.96 -10.23
CA SER A 79 2.52 -6.35 -9.17
C SER A 79 1.37 -7.21 -9.71
N ALA A 80 0.81 -6.83 -10.86
CA ALA A 80 -0.25 -7.61 -11.51
C ALA A 80 0.25 -8.99 -11.97
N SER A 81 1.46 -9.06 -12.57
CA SER A 81 2.04 -10.33 -13.06
C SER A 81 2.32 -11.34 -11.96
N LYS A 82 2.65 -10.89 -10.77
CA LYS A 82 2.95 -11.73 -9.60
C LYS A 82 1.72 -12.00 -8.74
N ASN A 83 0.53 -11.55 -9.15
CA ASN A 83 -0.67 -11.55 -8.30
C ASN A 83 -0.40 -10.95 -6.90
N LEU A 84 0.46 -9.94 -6.84
CA LEU A 84 0.86 -9.35 -5.56
C LEU A 84 -0.31 -8.71 -4.81
N VAL A 85 -1.40 -8.40 -5.52
CA VAL A 85 -2.66 -7.99 -4.89
C VAL A 85 -3.25 -9.14 -4.06
N SER A 86 -3.02 -10.41 -4.44
CA SER A 86 -3.41 -11.58 -3.65
C SER A 86 -2.31 -12.05 -2.69
N ASP A 87 -1.03 -11.86 -3.05
CA ASP A 87 0.11 -12.24 -2.21
C ASP A 87 0.45 -11.19 -1.15
N TRP A 88 0.02 -9.94 -1.36
CA TRP A 88 0.04 -8.92 -0.29
C TRP A 88 -0.94 -9.26 0.83
N GLY A 89 -1.76 -10.28 0.68
CA GLY A 89 -2.46 -10.98 1.74
C GLY A 89 -1.56 -11.68 2.76
N PHE A 90 -0.22 -11.64 2.61
CA PHE A 90 0.68 -12.03 3.68
C PHE A 90 0.88 -10.94 4.74
N ASP A 91 0.60 -9.69 4.43
CA ASP A 91 0.18 -8.72 5.42
C ASP A 91 -1.34 -8.85 5.49
N ASP A 92 -1.83 -9.88 6.18
CA ASP A 92 -3.26 -10.20 6.37
C ASP A 92 -4.09 -9.00 6.87
N ASP A 93 -3.42 -7.90 7.16
CA ASP A 93 -3.97 -6.70 7.78
C ASP A 93 -4.06 -5.50 6.81
N THR A 94 -3.75 -5.63 5.51
CA THR A 94 -3.86 -4.52 4.54
C THR A 94 -4.93 -4.75 3.50
N LEU A 95 -5.88 -3.82 3.42
CA LEU A 95 -6.93 -3.79 2.40
C LEU A 95 -6.72 -2.63 1.44
N TYR A 96 -6.57 -2.92 0.16
CA TYR A 96 -6.56 -1.91 -0.91
C TYR A 96 -7.96 -1.70 -1.44
N ILE A 97 -8.53 -0.52 -1.22
CA ILE A 97 -9.95 -0.27 -1.48
C ILE A 97 -10.29 -0.37 -2.97
N HIS A 98 -9.38 0.05 -3.86
CA HIS A 98 -9.58 -0.04 -5.32
C HIS A 98 -9.67 -1.48 -5.84
N ALA A 99 -9.16 -2.46 -5.09
CA ALA A 99 -9.16 -3.87 -5.45
C ALA A 99 -10.36 -4.66 -4.87
N LEU A 100 -11.18 -4.02 -4.03
CA LEU A 100 -12.32 -4.67 -3.40
C LEU A 100 -13.54 -4.65 -4.33
N GLU A 101 -14.32 -5.72 -4.25
CA GLU A 101 -15.62 -5.80 -4.93
C GLU A 101 -16.61 -4.77 -4.34
N LEU A 102 -17.48 -4.22 -5.19
CA LEU A 102 -18.57 -3.36 -4.74
C LEU A 102 -19.48 -4.11 -3.77
N ASN A 103 -20.05 -3.38 -2.82
CA ASN A 103 -20.86 -3.89 -1.72
C ASN A 103 -20.08 -4.73 -0.68
N THR A 104 -18.76 -4.83 -0.76
CA THR A 104 -17.96 -5.37 0.34
C THR A 104 -18.11 -4.48 1.57
N LYS A 105 -18.44 -5.10 2.70
CA LYS A 105 -18.60 -4.42 3.99
C LYS A 105 -17.33 -4.55 4.80
N ILE A 106 -16.82 -3.42 5.29
CA ILE A 106 -15.59 -3.34 6.08
C ILE A 106 -15.92 -2.72 7.42
N THR A 107 -15.58 -3.39 8.49
CA THR A 107 -15.68 -2.85 9.85
C THR A 107 -14.30 -2.67 10.44
N ILE A 108 -13.99 -1.48 10.93
CA ILE A 108 -12.75 -1.19 11.65
C ILE A 108 -13.04 -0.77 13.08
N GLN A 109 -12.10 -1.10 13.96
CA GLN A 109 -12.10 -0.69 15.36
C GLN A 109 -10.78 0.00 15.68
N TYR A 110 -10.85 1.14 16.35
CA TYR A 110 -9.70 1.89 16.83
C TYR A 110 -10.06 2.66 18.09
N LEU A 111 -9.21 2.65 19.08
CA LEU A 111 -9.54 3.17 20.40
C LEU A 111 -10.88 2.56 20.91
N ASN A 112 -11.81 3.40 21.37
CA ASN A 112 -13.18 3.04 21.74
C ASN A 112 -14.21 3.33 20.63
N ARG A 113 -13.79 3.27 19.36
CA ARG A 113 -14.57 3.69 18.18
C ARG A 113 -14.74 2.53 17.21
N LYS A 114 -15.87 2.53 16.54
CA LYS A 114 -16.20 1.55 15.51
C LYS A 114 -16.77 2.26 14.29
N LEU A 115 -16.24 1.91 13.12
CA LEU A 115 -16.71 2.39 11.83
C LEU A 115 -17.02 1.20 10.94
N THR A 116 -18.13 1.24 10.25
CA THR A 116 -18.48 0.28 9.22
C THR A 116 -18.74 1.01 7.91
N PHE A 117 -18.12 0.51 6.86
CA PHE A 117 -18.18 1.02 5.51
C PHE A 117 -18.73 -0.02 4.55
N VAL A 118 -19.27 0.44 3.43
CA VAL A 118 -19.56 -0.38 2.25
C VAL A 118 -18.81 0.21 1.06
N VAL A 119 -18.16 -0.63 0.27
CA VAL A 119 -17.49 -0.22 -0.96
C VAL A 119 -18.53 0.14 -2.00
N VAL A 120 -18.48 1.38 -2.50
CA VAL A 120 -19.37 1.91 -3.54
C VAL A 120 -18.56 2.54 -4.65
N GLU A 121 -19.12 2.58 -5.86
CA GLU A 121 -18.52 3.32 -6.97
C GLU A 121 -19.00 4.78 -6.93
N HIS A 122 -18.07 5.70 -7.06
CA HIS A 122 -18.35 7.13 -7.22
C HIS A 122 -17.30 7.75 -8.14
N GLU A 123 -17.73 8.45 -9.18
CA GLU A 123 -16.85 9.04 -10.21
C GLU A 123 -15.83 8.03 -10.81
N GLY A 124 -16.25 6.78 -11.03
CA GLY A 124 -15.40 5.73 -11.61
C GLY A 124 -14.31 5.18 -10.67
N LYS A 125 -14.41 5.45 -9.38
CA LYS A 125 -13.49 4.95 -8.34
C LYS A 125 -14.25 4.30 -7.19
N ASN A 126 -13.57 3.40 -6.49
CA ASN A 126 -14.09 2.83 -5.25
C ASN A 126 -13.96 3.82 -4.10
N TYR A 127 -15.08 4.11 -3.47
CA TYR A 127 -15.19 4.90 -2.25
C TYR A 127 -15.71 4.02 -1.12
N LEU A 128 -15.43 4.42 0.11
CA LEU A 128 -16.02 3.86 1.31
C LEU A 128 -17.20 4.72 1.75
N LYS A 129 -18.40 4.16 1.70
CA LYS A 129 -19.60 4.81 2.25
C LYS A 129 -19.76 4.40 3.70
N VAL A 130 -19.85 5.37 4.60
CA VAL A 130 -20.11 5.12 6.02
C VAL A 130 -21.55 4.63 6.22
N VAL A 131 -21.71 3.45 6.81
CA VAL A 131 -23.01 2.87 7.15
C VAL A 131 -23.26 2.79 8.66
N LEU A 132 -22.18 2.79 9.45
CA LEU A 132 -22.21 2.86 10.90
C LEU A 132 -21.01 3.62 11.42
N CYS A 133 -21.23 4.52 12.38
CA CYS A 133 -20.16 5.23 13.07
C CYS A 133 -20.50 5.39 14.55
N GLU A 134 -19.59 4.91 15.40
CA GLU A 134 -19.68 5.04 16.85
C GLU A 134 -18.52 5.88 17.36
N ASN A 135 -18.83 6.93 18.12
CA ASN A 135 -17.84 7.85 18.70
C ASN A 135 -16.91 8.54 17.68
N SER A 136 -17.36 8.74 16.44
CA SER A 136 -16.57 9.33 15.35
C SER A 136 -17.17 10.66 14.90
N SER A 137 -16.35 11.51 14.30
CA SER A 137 -16.77 12.74 13.61
C SER A 137 -17.33 12.49 12.21
N LEU A 138 -17.21 11.26 11.70
CA LEU A 138 -17.86 10.84 10.45
C LEU A 138 -19.36 10.67 10.68
N HIS A 139 -20.13 10.88 9.62
CA HIS A 139 -21.56 10.65 9.60
C HIS A 139 -21.94 9.53 8.64
N VAL A 140 -23.06 8.88 8.91
CA VAL A 140 -23.64 7.90 7.97
C VAL A 140 -23.88 8.59 6.62
N ASN A 141 -23.58 7.90 5.54
CA ASN A 141 -23.55 8.34 4.15
C ASN A 141 -22.37 9.22 3.73
N ASP A 142 -21.43 9.57 4.60
CA ASP A 142 -20.17 10.16 4.15
C ASP A 142 -19.47 9.20 3.16
N LEU A 143 -18.89 9.75 2.10
CA LEU A 143 -18.09 9.02 1.13
C LEU A 143 -16.62 9.35 1.35
N LEU A 144 -15.79 8.33 1.55
CA LEU A 144 -14.36 8.47 1.80
C LEU A 144 -13.55 7.89 0.64
N LEU A 145 -12.66 8.69 0.07
CA LEU A 145 -11.63 8.19 -0.83
C LEU A 145 -10.42 7.76 0.01
N VAL A 146 -10.28 6.45 0.16
CA VAL A 146 -9.22 5.82 0.94
C VAL A 146 -8.41 4.92 0.01
N TYR A 147 -7.09 5.02 0.07
CA TYR A 147 -6.22 4.15 -0.73
C TYR A 147 -6.13 2.75 -0.13
N ARG A 148 -5.84 2.68 1.17
CA ARG A 148 -5.72 1.43 1.91
C ARG A 148 -6.16 1.55 3.36
N ILE A 149 -6.54 0.42 3.92
CA ILE A 149 -6.77 0.23 5.35
C ILE A 149 -5.80 -0.84 5.84
N ARG A 150 -5.05 -0.56 6.90
CA ARG A 150 -4.09 -1.50 7.49
C ARG A 150 -4.18 -1.49 9.01
N LYS A 151 -4.18 -2.67 9.61
CA LYS A 151 -4.06 -2.82 11.06
C LYS A 151 -2.73 -2.26 11.56
N GLY A 152 -2.74 -1.57 12.69
CA GLY A 152 -1.57 -0.88 13.23
C GLY A 152 -1.24 0.47 12.57
N GLU A 153 -2.04 0.92 11.58
CA GLU A 153 -1.92 2.25 10.97
C GLU A 153 -3.20 3.06 11.22
N MET A 154 -3.10 4.37 11.12
CA MET A 154 -4.29 5.24 11.12
C MET A 154 -5.02 5.15 9.79
N LEU A 155 -6.35 5.23 9.81
CA LEU A 155 -7.13 5.42 8.59
C LEU A 155 -6.92 6.84 8.09
N GLU A 156 -6.52 6.99 6.84
CA GLU A 156 -6.39 8.27 6.15
C GLU A 156 -7.28 8.28 4.91
N ALA A 157 -8.20 9.24 4.87
CA ALA A 157 -9.00 9.53 3.68
C ALA A 157 -8.49 10.81 3.02
N GLU A 158 -8.09 10.71 1.76
CA GLU A 158 -7.65 11.87 0.97
C GLU A 158 -8.81 12.84 0.74
N LYS A 159 -10.01 12.30 0.63
CA LYS A 159 -11.22 13.07 0.36
C LYS A 159 -12.40 12.48 1.16
N VAL A 160 -13.15 13.34 1.80
CA VAL A 160 -14.44 13.01 2.41
C VAL A 160 -15.49 13.91 1.80
N ILE A 161 -16.56 13.31 1.31
CA ILE A 161 -17.69 14.02 0.71
C ILE A 161 -18.89 13.87 1.64
N ARG A 162 -19.42 15.00 2.09
CA ARG A 162 -20.65 15.11 2.91
C ARG A 162 -21.56 16.13 2.26
N GLY A 163 -22.55 15.67 1.49
CA GLY A 163 -23.38 16.55 0.68
C GLY A 163 -22.51 17.36 -0.29
N GLU A 164 -22.55 18.69 -0.19
CA GLU A 164 -21.73 19.61 -1.01
C GLU A 164 -20.35 19.93 -0.38
N SER A 165 -20.11 19.49 0.85
CA SER A 165 -18.87 19.74 1.58
C SER A 165 -17.82 18.67 1.27
N ILE A 166 -16.57 19.12 1.06
CA ILE A 166 -15.43 18.26 0.82
C ILE A 166 -14.38 18.57 1.88
N GLY A 167 -13.82 17.51 2.48
CA GLY A 167 -12.75 17.59 3.46
C GLY A 167 -11.80 16.41 3.36
N ASN A 168 -10.95 16.28 4.35
CA ASN A 168 -10.11 15.10 4.59
C ASN A 168 -10.42 14.52 5.97
N TYR A 169 -9.93 13.30 6.21
CA TYR A 169 -10.15 12.63 7.49
C TYR A 169 -8.95 11.76 7.85
N LYS A 170 -8.60 11.76 9.12
CA LYS A 170 -7.61 10.87 9.69
C LYS A 170 -8.07 10.44 11.09
N THR A 171 -7.95 9.16 11.39
CA THR A 171 -8.22 8.68 12.76
C THR A 171 -7.14 9.16 13.73
N HIS A 172 -7.51 9.39 14.98
CA HIS A 172 -6.57 9.75 16.05
C HIS A 172 -5.86 8.54 16.67
N GLY A 173 -6.23 7.32 16.26
CA GLY A 173 -5.64 6.09 16.75
C GLY A 173 -5.44 5.08 15.63
N GLU A 174 -4.53 4.15 15.87
CA GLU A 174 -4.25 3.04 14.96
C GLU A 174 -5.42 2.05 14.94
N ILE A 175 -5.64 1.46 13.79
CA ILE A 175 -6.67 0.42 13.60
C ILE A 175 -6.24 -0.84 14.36
N LEU A 176 -7.07 -1.27 15.29
CA LEU A 176 -6.83 -2.44 16.15
C LEU A 176 -7.40 -3.72 15.52
N ASN A 177 -8.52 -3.62 14.81
CA ASN A 177 -9.18 -4.75 14.18
C ASN A 177 -9.83 -4.36 12.87
N ILE A 178 -9.86 -5.30 11.91
CA ILE A 178 -10.50 -5.16 10.60
C ILE A 178 -11.32 -6.42 10.36
N GLU A 179 -12.59 -6.25 10.04
CA GLU A 179 -13.50 -7.34 9.69
C GLU A 179 -14.09 -7.09 8.30
N LEU A 180 -14.06 -8.11 7.46
CA LEU A 180 -14.68 -8.12 6.14
C LEU A 180 -15.91 -9.01 6.16
N SER A 181 -16.99 -8.54 5.55
CA SER A 181 -18.15 -9.36 5.23
C SER A 181 -18.67 -9.02 3.84
N LYS A 182 -19.11 -10.03 3.10
CA LYS A 182 -19.87 -9.83 1.85
C LYS A 182 -21.35 -9.66 2.23
N SER A 183 -21.96 -8.69 1.63
CA SER A 183 -23.43 -8.52 1.70
C SER A 183 -24.11 -9.56 0.85
#